data_5137c37d4cfc56a852acfb1c6dd7303c
#
_entry.id   5137c37d4cfc56a852acfb1c6dd7303c
#
_cell.length_a   1.000
_cell.length_b   1.000
_cell.length_c   1.000
_cell.angle_alpha   90.00
_cell.angle_beta   90.00
_cell.angle_gamma   90.00
#
_symmetry.space_group_name_H-M   'P 1'
#
loop_
_entity.id
_entity.type
_entity.pdbx_description
1 polymer ?
#
loop_
_entity_poly.entity_id
_entity_poly.type
_entity_poly.pdbx_seq_one_letter_code
_entity_poly.pdbx_strand_id
1 'polypeptide(L)'
;MKFKKFGQISLATVVSLVLMFGATSCMNDYTVAYVFTVGTQYNQIGSFKESYETGALKSAPGSPFGSGGTNPVRVFVQSGGRYLYVLNEGAAQTDASGNITYTGANVSLFSVGGNGTLAFQASYTSQGTNSIRILPDTTGKFLFVLDSYAPVSGGTGVTPQSSYSASYPCLGSDGKYYPTGDLTAFNVDPNTGRLSIITNQQQQNSNGTQLTYFPVGCAPIDFTVASGFVFTAEAGSTSNNDVQTVFPYALNASSGQLTLTQNAPLVMGTQGMSAISTAQGSNLSGSKYIYVLDAAANSGSGEILPFTAGTNGSLQALTNGAVANDATAANPVSLVVDSKAKYLFVVNAGPTSGIVNPISQITGWTIDPTNGTLQHIAGEPFGSGSGVNCIFEDSSNQYIYTTSFNDSQITGRILDPNSGSLTLLRRGSTFNSVGNPTWCAVSGRTT
;
A
#
# COMPACT_ATOMS: atom_id res chain seq x y z
N MET A 1 53.65 -8.53 55.06
CA MET A 1 53.48 -8.78 53.60
C MET A 1 52.15 -9.48 53.19
N LYS A 2 51.21 -9.66 54.12
CA LYS A 2 49.90 -10.30 53.79
C LYS A 2 48.75 -9.33 53.46
N PHE A 3 48.85 -8.07 53.81
CA PHE A 3 47.78 -7.09 53.59
C PHE A 3 47.73 -6.53 52.14
N LYS A 4 48.83 -6.50 51.40
CA LYS A 4 48.84 -6.05 50.00
C LYS A 4 48.11 -6.96 49.01
N LYS A 5 48.10 -8.26 49.28
CA LYS A 5 47.38 -9.23 48.40
C LYS A 5 45.86 -9.17 48.58
N PHE A 6 45.36 -8.87 49.77
CA PHE A 6 43.90 -8.72 50.02
C PHE A 6 43.34 -7.49 49.28
N GLY A 7 44.04 -6.37 49.27
CA GLY A 7 43.60 -5.16 48.53
C GLY A 7 43.54 -5.33 46.99
N GLN A 8 44.51 -6.10 46.45
CA GLN A 8 44.51 -6.39 45.00
C GLN A 8 43.39 -7.33 44.56
N ILE A 9 43.05 -8.33 45.36
CA ILE A 9 41.92 -9.22 45.08
C ILE A 9 40.59 -8.50 45.20
N SER A 10 40.40 -7.67 46.20
CA SER A 10 39.18 -6.84 46.34
C SER A 10 39.02 -5.86 45.21
N LEU A 11 40.10 -5.21 44.74
CA LEU A 11 40.06 -4.28 43.61
C LEU A 11 39.73 -4.97 42.31
N ALA A 12 40.34 -6.16 42.06
CA ALA A 12 40.06 -6.95 40.84
C ALA A 12 38.61 -7.44 40.81
N THR A 13 38.05 -7.84 41.96
CA THR A 13 36.64 -8.28 42.05
C THR A 13 35.66 -7.12 41.82
N VAL A 14 35.93 -5.94 42.37
CA VAL A 14 35.09 -4.76 42.19
C VAL A 14 35.17 -4.29 40.73
N VAL A 15 36.36 -4.26 40.11
CA VAL A 15 36.52 -3.90 38.69
C VAL A 15 35.83 -4.93 37.78
N SER A 16 35.90 -6.22 38.09
CA SER A 16 35.17 -7.25 37.32
C SER A 16 33.67 -7.13 37.47
N LEU A 17 33.15 -6.80 38.63
CA LEU A 17 31.71 -6.55 38.85
C LEU A 17 31.25 -5.30 38.11
N VAL A 18 32.01 -4.20 38.17
CA VAL A 18 31.68 -2.97 37.45
C VAL A 18 31.73 -3.18 35.94
N LEU A 19 32.67 -3.97 35.42
CA LEU A 19 32.71 -4.36 34.02
C LEU A 19 31.56 -5.27 33.62
N MET A 20 31.13 -6.20 34.48
CA MET A 20 29.93 -7.03 34.24
C MET A 20 28.63 -6.18 34.24
N PHE A 21 28.48 -5.27 35.17
CA PHE A 21 27.33 -4.36 35.21
C PHE A 21 27.39 -3.27 34.15
N GLY A 22 28.59 -2.81 33.75
CA GLY A 22 28.80 -1.88 32.65
C GLY A 22 28.56 -2.49 31.28
N ALA A 23 28.81 -3.81 31.12
CA ALA A 23 28.58 -4.51 29.85
C ALA A 23 27.11 -4.93 29.64
N THR A 24 26.28 -4.92 30.70
CA THR A 24 24.83 -5.12 30.60
C THR A 24 24.05 -3.83 30.52
N SER A 25 24.71 -2.66 30.68
CA SER A 25 24.07 -1.38 30.52
C SER A 25 24.12 -0.96 29.06
N CYS A 26 22.94 -0.94 28.48
CA CYS A 26 22.60 -0.18 27.32
C CYS A 26 22.87 -0.80 25.94
N MET A 27 22.18 -1.87 25.63
CA MET A 27 21.42 -1.81 24.38
C MET A 27 19.97 -1.51 24.80
N ASN A 28 19.66 -0.25 25.06
CA ASN A 28 18.29 0.22 25.12
C ASN A 28 17.78 0.23 23.69
N ASP A 29 17.49 -0.96 23.18
CA ASP A 29 16.84 -1.17 21.92
C ASP A 29 15.45 -0.55 22.02
N TYR A 30 15.30 0.65 21.47
CA TYR A 30 14.04 1.38 21.55
C TYR A 30 13.16 1.08 20.35
N THR A 31 11.87 1.14 20.57
CA THR A 31 10.88 1.02 19.52
C THR A 31 10.94 2.26 18.64
N VAL A 32 11.22 2.09 17.35
CA VAL A 32 11.29 3.18 16.36
C VAL A 32 9.98 3.35 15.61
N ALA A 33 9.25 2.27 15.42
CA ALA A 33 8.00 2.26 14.65
C ALA A 33 7.03 1.20 15.20
N TYR A 34 5.79 1.31 14.75
CA TYR A 34 4.79 0.25 14.84
C TYR A 34 4.45 -0.24 13.44
N VAL A 35 4.51 -1.55 13.27
CA VAL A 35 4.14 -2.24 12.04
C VAL A 35 2.77 -2.86 12.23
N PHE A 36 1.91 -2.68 11.25
CA PHE A 36 0.56 -3.22 11.24
C PHE A 36 0.36 -4.11 10.02
N THR A 37 -0.23 -5.27 10.23
CA THR A 37 -0.66 -6.19 9.16
C THR A 37 -2.12 -6.49 9.32
N VAL A 38 -2.83 -6.66 8.23
CA VAL A 38 -4.23 -7.11 8.26
C VAL A 38 -4.34 -8.46 7.56
N GLY A 39 -5.18 -9.35 8.08
CA GLY A 39 -5.33 -10.69 7.52
C GLY A 39 -6.76 -11.20 7.58
N THR A 40 -7.12 -11.94 6.53
CA THR A 40 -8.50 -12.37 6.27
C THR A 40 -8.93 -13.62 7.02
N GLN A 41 -7.98 -14.48 7.41
CA GLN A 41 -8.34 -15.77 8.03
C GLN A 41 -9.24 -15.62 9.26
N TYR A 42 -8.98 -14.57 10.10
CA TYR A 42 -9.74 -14.30 11.32
C TYR A 42 -10.19 -12.86 11.42
N ASN A 43 -10.13 -12.09 10.33
CA ASN A 43 -10.45 -10.65 10.29
C ASN A 43 -9.69 -9.85 11.35
N GLN A 44 -8.37 -9.96 11.36
CA GLN A 44 -7.50 -9.43 12.41
C GLN A 44 -6.49 -8.41 11.91
N ILE A 45 -6.04 -7.60 12.87
CA ILE A 45 -4.91 -6.66 12.73
C ILE A 45 -3.79 -7.16 13.64
N GLY A 46 -2.64 -7.49 13.07
CA GLY A 46 -1.40 -7.66 13.79
C GLY A 46 -0.77 -6.31 14.07
N SER A 47 -0.33 -6.07 15.29
CA SER A 47 0.43 -4.89 15.67
C SER A 47 1.76 -5.30 16.28
N PHE A 48 2.85 -4.70 15.80
CA PHE A 48 4.22 -5.05 16.19
C PHE A 48 5.01 -3.79 16.52
N LYS A 49 5.90 -3.92 17.51
CA LYS A 49 6.94 -2.95 17.82
C LYS A 49 8.18 -3.30 17.03
N GLU A 50 8.74 -2.34 16.37
CA GLU A 50 9.99 -2.47 15.63
C GLU A 50 11.16 -1.95 16.45
N SER A 51 12.23 -2.74 16.51
CA SER A 51 13.48 -2.41 17.13
C SER A 51 14.35 -1.56 16.21
N TYR A 52 14.79 -0.39 16.65
CA TYR A 52 15.63 0.51 15.86
C TYR A 52 16.96 -0.13 15.43
N GLU A 53 17.60 -0.85 16.36
CA GLU A 53 18.97 -1.35 16.11
C GLU A 53 19.00 -2.64 15.32
N THR A 54 17.93 -3.42 15.37
CA THR A 54 17.95 -4.79 14.83
C THR A 54 16.92 -5.05 13.76
N GLY A 55 15.92 -4.15 13.60
CA GLY A 55 14.77 -4.38 12.73
C GLY A 55 13.86 -5.53 13.21
N ALA A 56 14.09 -6.06 14.40
CA ALA A 56 13.29 -7.16 14.91
C ALA A 56 11.88 -6.69 15.28
N LEU A 57 10.88 -7.49 14.92
CA LEU A 57 9.48 -7.21 15.21
C LEU A 57 9.04 -8.02 16.45
N LYS A 58 8.37 -7.35 17.39
CA LYS A 58 7.77 -7.96 18.58
C LYS A 58 6.31 -7.55 18.68
N SER A 59 5.40 -8.51 18.87
CA SER A 59 3.97 -8.22 19.02
C SER A 59 3.72 -7.16 20.09
N ALA A 60 2.87 -6.19 19.76
CA ALA A 60 2.39 -5.20 20.71
C ALA A 60 1.45 -5.87 21.74
N PRO A 61 1.30 -5.29 22.95
CA PRO A 61 0.37 -5.83 23.93
C PRO A 61 -1.05 -5.91 23.39
N GLY A 62 -1.70 -7.06 23.56
CA GLY A 62 -3.06 -7.29 23.08
C GLY A 62 -3.20 -7.64 21.59
N SER A 63 -2.11 -7.60 20.81
CA SER A 63 -2.12 -8.08 19.43
C SER A 63 -2.31 -9.61 19.36
N PRO A 64 -3.13 -10.10 18.40
CA PRO A 64 -3.84 -9.39 17.35
C PRO A 64 -5.17 -8.77 17.82
N PHE A 65 -5.64 -7.74 17.09
CA PHE A 65 -6.90 -7.03 17.31
C PHE A 65 -7.91 -7.39 16.21
N GLY A 66 -9.21 -7.30 16.47
CA GLY A 66 -10.23 -7.43 15.43
C GLY A 66 -10.18 -6.26 14.45
N SER A 67 -10.43 -6.49 13.16
CA SER A 67 -10.36 -5.47 12.10
C SER A 67 -11.54 -4.47 12.10
N GLY A 68 -12.58 -4.76 12.89
CA GLY A 68 -13.80 -3.95 12.89
C GLY A 68 -14.73 -4.18 11.70
N GLY A 69 -14.45 -5.19 10.88
CA GLY A 69 -15.24 -5.60 9.72
C GLY A 69 -14.86 -7.00 9.26
N THR A 70 -15.29 -7.35 8.05
CA THR A 70 -15.05 -8.64 7.41
C THR A 70 -14.12 -8.47 6.21
N ASN A 71 -13.20 -9.40 6.04
CA ASN A 71 -12.26 -9.44 4.93
C ASN A 71 -11.41 -8.16 4.83
N PRO A 72 -10.51 -7.89 5.80
CA PRO A 72 -9.64 -6.72 5.76
C PRO A 72 -8.62 -6.87 4.64
N VAL A 73 -8.61 -5.92 3.71
CA VAL A 73 -7.78 -5.96 2.49
C VAL A 73 -6.68 -4.91 2.47
N ARG A 74 -6.85 -3.81 3.20
CA ARG A 74 -5.85 -2.72 3.27
C ARG A 74 -5.81 -2.12 4.66
N VAL A 75 -4.67 -1.57 4.99
CA VAL A 75 -4.47 -0.78 6.21
C VAL A 75 -3.65 0.45 5.89
N PHE A 76 -4.00 1.56 6.50
CA PHE A 76 -3.31 2.84 6.36
C PHE A 76 -3.14 3.49 7.73
N VAL A 77 -1.97 4.06 8.00
CA VAL A 77 -1.69 4.84 9.21
C VAL A 77 -1.62 6.31 8.85
N GLN A 78 -2.40 7.15 9.55
CA GLN A 78 -2.37 8.59 9.37
C GLN A 78 -0.98 9.15 9.70
N SER A 79 -0.57 10.20 9.00
CA SER A 79 0.63 10.96 9.33
C SER A 79 0.62 11.37 10.80
N GLY A 80 1.73 11.12 11.51
CA GLY A 80 1.81 11.29 12.96
C GLY A 80 1.45 10.05 13.77
N GLY A 81 0.97 8.97 13.13
CA GLY A 81 0.84 7.63 13.73
C GLY A 81 -0.24 7.46 14.80
N ARG A 82 -1.13 8.44 14.99
CA ARG A 82 -2.14 8.42 16.05
C ARG A 82 -3.39 7.62 15.70
N TYR A 83 -3.68 7.50 14.41
CA TYR A 83 -4.88 6.84 13.90
C TYR A 83 -4.54 5.86 12.79
N LEU A 84 -5.25 4.74 12.83
CA LEU A 84 -5.13 3.66 11.85
C LEU A 84 -6.50 3.41 11.23
N TYR A 85 -6.52 3.26 9.91
CA TYR A 85 -7.71 2.94 9.14
C TYR A 85 -7.54 1.57 8.50
N VAL A 86 -8.54 0.72 8.66
CA VAL A 86 -8.59 -0.60 8.04
C VAL A 86 -9.74 -0.61 7.04
N LEU A 87 -9.43 -0.90 5.79
CA LEU A 87 -10.43 -1.17 4.76
C LEU A 87 -10.80 -2.63 4.82
N ASN A 88 -12.04 -2.90 5.16
CA ASN A 88 -12.65 -4.21 5.10
C ASN A 88 -13.53 -4.28 3.85
N GLU A 89 -13.27 -5.24 2.99
CA GLU A 89 -13.98 -5.41 1.72
C GLU A 89 -15.43 -5.89 1.91
N GLY A 90 -15.69 -6.53 3.04
CA GLY A 90 -17.01 -7.03 3.39
C GLY A 90 -17.17 -8.53 3.22
N ALA A 91 -18.40 -9.00 3.32
CA ALA A 91 -18.70 -10.42 3.19
C ALA A 91 -18.85 -10.83 1.73
N ALA A 92 -18.17 -11.92 1.34
CA ALA A 92 -18.29 -12.49 0.01
C ALA A 92 -19.72 -13.00 -0.25
N GLN A 93 -20.25 -12.64 -1.39
CA GLN A 93 -21.53 -13.11 -1.92
C GLN A 93 -21.26 -13.77 -3.28
N THR A 94 -21.76 -14.99 -3.48
CA THR A 94 -21.61 -15.69 -4.78
C THR A 94 -22.98 -15.69 -5.45
N ASP A 95 -23.04 -15.17 -6.69
CA ASP A 95 -24.25 -15.20 -7.49
C ASP A 95 -24.51 -16.60 -8.11
N ALA A 96 -25.64 -16.76 -8.78
CA ALA A 96 -26.00 -18.03 -9.44
C ALA A 96 -25.05 -18.40 -10.59
N SER A 97 -24.26 -17.46 -11.09
CA SER A 97 -23.28 -17.65 -12.16
C SER A 97 -21.87 -17.95 -11.62
N GLY A 98 -21.71 -17.95 -10.28
CA GLY A 98 -20.43 -18.19 -9.63
C GLY A 98 -19.55 -16.93 -9.47
N ASN A 99 -20.04 -15.74 -9.82
CA ASN A 99 -19.29 -14.50 -9.60
C ASN A 99 -19.31 -14.13 -8.12
N ILE A 100 -18.16 -13.73 -7.60
CA ILE A 100 -18.02 -13.28 -6.21
C ILE A 100 -18.04 -11.75 -6.18
N THR A 101 -18.93 -11.21 -5.35
CA THR A 101 -18.97 -9.79 -4.97
C THR A 101 -18.89 -9.68 -3.46
N TYR A 102 -18.46 -8.52 -2.97
CA TYR A 102 -18.35 -8.29 -1.53
C TYR A 102 -19.32 -7.19 -1.11
N THR A 103 -20.03 -7.42 -0.02
CA THR A 103 -21.03 -6.48 0.52
C THR A 103 -20.74 -6.10 1.96
N GLY A 104 -21.13 -4.88 2.34
CA GLY A 104 -20.87 -4.38 3.69
C GLY A 104 -19.43 -3.90 3.89
N ALA A 105 -18.80 -3.40 2.83
CA ALA A 105 -17.50 -2.78 2.91
C ALA A 105 -17.50 -1.59 3.89
N ASN A 106 -16.43 -1.49 4.68
CA ASN A 106 -16.29 -0.40 5.65
C ASN A 106 -14.84 -0.03 5.90
N VAL A 107 -14.65 1.22 6.33
CA VAL A 107 -13.39 1.74 6.86
C VAL A 107 -13.51 1.80 8.38
N SER A 108 -12.75 0.98 9.08
CA SER A 108 -12.68 0.97 10.54
C SER A 108 -11.57 1.90 11.01
N LEU A 109 -11.89 2.81 11.92
CA LEU A 109 -10.96 3.74 12.56
C LEU A 109 -10.54 3.20 13.93
N PHE A 110 -9.23 3.20 14.17
CA PHE A 110 -8.62 2.87 15.45
C PHE A 110 -7.72 4.01 15.91
N SER A 111 -7.68 4.27 17.22
CA SER A 111 -6.60 5.03 17.83
C SER A 111 -5.42 4.11 18.14
N VAL A 112 -4.20 4.62 17.93
CA VAL A 112 -2.95 3.92 18.19
C VAL A 112 -2.34 4.45 19.48
N GLY A 113 -2.22 3.57 20.48
CA GLY A 113 -1.59 3.90 21.76
C GLY A 113 -0.06 3.92 21.66
N GLY A 114 0.59 4.60 22.58
CA GLY A 114 2.06 4.76 22.64
C GLY A 114 2.86 3.46 22.81
N ASN A 115 2.22 2.33 22.92
CA ASN A 115 2.80 0.99 22.98
C ASN A 115 2.37 0.10 21.79
N GLY A 116 1.69 0.66 20.79
CA GLY A 116 1.18 -0.04 19.61
C GLY A 116 -0.17 -0.74 19.83
N THR A 117 -0.85 -0.52 20.97
CA THR A 117 -2.20 -1.05 21.21
C THR A 117 -3.21 -0.31 20.33
N LEU A 118 -4.24 -1.03 19.88
CA LEU A 118 -5.31 -0.46 19.07
C LEU A 118 -6.62 -0.41 19.86
N ALA A 119 -7.32 0.72 19.75
CA ALA A 119 -8.68 0.86 20.27
C ALA A 119 -9.62 1.32 19.18
N PHE A 120 -10.65 0.52 18.88
CA PHE A 120 -11.69 0.84 17.89
C PHE A 120 -12.42 2.14 18.26
N GLN A 121 -12.63 3.03 17.28
CA GLN A 121 -13.26 4.33 17.47
C GLN A 121 -14.56 4.48 16.70
N ALA A 122 -14.57 4.08 15.42
CA ALA A 122 -15.71 4.27 14.54
C ALA A 122 -15.60 3.37 13.29
N SER A 123 -16.71 3.24 12.59
CA SER A 123 -16.77 2.60 11.27
C SER A 123 -17.50 3.51 10.30
N TYR A 124 -17.02 3.55 9.04
CA TYR A 124 -17.55 4.37 7.96
C TYR A 124 -17.81 3.48 6.76
N THR A 125 -18.91 3.67 6.08
CA THR A 125 -19.27 2.89 4.90
C THR A 125 -18.60 3.47 3.66
N SER A 126 -17.91 2.65 2.86
CA SER A 126 -17.63 3.01 1.47
C SER A 126 -18.95 3.08 0.69
N GLN A 127 -18.99 3.89 -0.33
CA GLN A 127 -20.23 4.08 -1.06
C GLN A 127 -20.45 2.99 -2.12
N GLY A 128 -19.36 2.49 -2.72
CA GLY A 128 -19.40 1.40 -3.67
C GLY A 128 -19.30 0.01 -3.03
N THR A 129 -18.96 -0.98 -3.85
CA THR A 129 -18.74 -2.37 -3.44
C THR A 129 -17.42 -2.92 -4.01
N ASN A 130 -16.91 -4.00 -3.43
CA ASN A 130 -15.57 -4.53 -3.71
C ASN A 130 -14.49 -3.46 -3.51
N SER A 131 -14.38 -2.99 -2.28
CA SER A 131 -13.38 -1.96 -1.92
C SER A 131 -11.98 -2.55 -1.94
N ILE A 132 -11.08 -1.99 -2.75
CA ILE A 132 -9.78 -2.58 -3.06
C ILE A 132 -8.58 -1.75 -2.58
N ARG A 133 -8.75 -0.44 -2.40
CA ARG A 133 -7.64 0.45 -2.06
C ARG A 133 -8.09 1.60 -1.15
N ILE A 134 -7.20 2.00 -0.24
CA ILE A 134 -7.37 3.18 0.61
C ILE A 134 -6.05 3.95 0.66
N LEU A 135 -6.06 5.24 0.33
CA LEU A 135 -4.90 6.13 0.40
C LEU A 135 -5.33 7.54 0.80
N PRO A 136 -4.48 8.26 1.54
CA PRO A 136 -4.68 9.68 1.80
C PRO A 136 -4.25 10.54 0.60
N ASP A 137 -4.63 11.81 0.64
CA ASP A 137 -3.90 12.83 -0.12
C ASP A 137 -2.50 13.07 0.50
N THR A 138 -1.68 13.83 -0.20
CA THR A 138 -0.29 14.11 0.23
C THR A 138 -0.19 14.93 1.53
N THR A 139 -1.28 15.53 1.98
CA THR A 139 -1.34 16.32 3.21
C THR A 139 -1.95 15.55 4.39
N GLY A 140 -2.61 14.43 4.12
CA GLY A 140 -3.37 13.65 5.11
C GLY A 140 -4.69 14.29 5.51
N LYS A 141 -5.15 15.32 4.79
CA LYS A 141 -6.43 16.01 5.03
C LYS A 141 -7.61 15.24 4.46
N PHE A 142 -7.39 14.53 3.38
CA PHE A 142 -8.40 13.73 2.70
C PHE A 142 -7.99 12.26 2.66
N LEU A 143 -8.99 11.39 2.68
CA LEU A 143 -8.81 9.95 2.55
C LEU A 143 -9.74 9.44 1.45
N PHE A 144 -9.18 8.65 0.53
CA PHE A 144 -9.92 8.10 -0.60
C PHE A 144 -10.00 6.58 -0.49
N VAL A 145 -11.15 6.03 -0.79
CA VAL A 145 -11.38 4.58 -0.93
C VAL A 145 -11.80 4.31 -2.36
N LEU A 146 -11.12 3.38 -3.01
CA LEU A 146 -11.44 2.91 -4.35
C LEU A 146 -12.27 1.64 -4.26
N ASP A 147 -13.44 1.68 -4.88
CA ASP A 147 -14.34 0.55 -5.03
C ASP A 147 -14.38 0.09 -6.49
N SER A 148 -14.35 -1.22 -6.71
CA SER A 148 -14.41 -1.79 -8.07
C SER A 148 -15.75 -1.49 -8.75
N TYR A 149 -16.81 -1.31 -7.97
CA TYR A 149 -18.17 -1.08 -8.47
C TYR A 149 -18.82 0.10 -7.76
N ALA A 150 -19.20 1.11 -8.53
CA ALA A 150 -19.95 2.25 -8.06
C ALA A 150 -21.38 1.84 -7.63
N PRO A 151 -22.02 2.60 -6.71
CA PRO A 151 -23.38 2.35 -6.31
C PRO A 151 -24.34 2.37 -7.49
N VAL A 152 -25.27 1.41 -7.53
CA VAL A 152 -26.33 1.38 -8.52
C VAL A 152 -27.47 2.31 -8.08
N SER A 153 -27.87 3.23 -8.92
CA SER A 153 -29.01 4.12 -8.64
C SER A 153 -30.29 3.29 -8.45
N GLY A 154 -30.72 3.12 -7.20
CA GLY A 154 -31.98 2.47 -6.86
C GLY A 154 -32.00 0.97 -6.67
N GLY A 155 -30.84 0.28 -6.63
CA GLY A 155 -30.82 -1.18 -6.48
C GLY A 155 -29.64 -1.75 -5.69
N THR A 156 -29.86 -2.93 -5.12
CA THR A 156 -28.85 -3.75 -4.43
C THR A 156 -28.15 -4.74 -5.39
N GLY A 157 -27.82 -4.32 -6.59
CA GLY A 157 -27.22 -5.22 -7.58
C GLY A 157 -26.13 -4.59 -8.41
N VAL A 158 -25.15 -5.39 -8.79
CA VAL A 158 -24.07 -5.02 -9.71
C VAL A 158 -24.67 -5.05 -11.13
N THR A 159 -25.41 -4.01 -11.51
CA THR A 159 -25.85 -3.83 -12.90
C THR A 159 -25.09 -2.65 -13.50
N PRO A 160 -24.50 -2.80 -14.70
CA PRO A 160 -23.88 -1.70 -15.41
C PRO A 160 -24.87 -0.55 -15.54
N GLN A 161 -24.52 0.65 -15.10
CA GLN A 161 -25.41 1.78 -15.24
C GLN A 161 -25.40 2.31 -16.66
N SER A 162 -26.46 2.06 -17.39
CA SER A 162 -26.72 2.67 -18.71
C SER A 162 -26.92 4.20 -18.64
N SER A 163 -27.05 4.78 -17.45
CA SER A 163 -27.34 6.21 -17.25
C SER A 163 -26.11 7.11 -17.02
N TYR A 164 -24.92 6.56 -16.84
CA TYR A 164 -23.69 7.35 -16.88
C TYR A 164 -23.21 7.44 -18.33
N SER A 165 -24.04 8.07 -19.14
CA SER A 165 -23.82 8.23 -20.57
C SER A 165 -22.57 9.05 -20.86
N ALA A 166 -21.93 8.76 -21.97
CA ALA A 166 -21.02 9.60 -22.75
C ALA A 166 -19.84 10.29 -22.03
N SER A 167 -19.88 10.50 -20.73
CA SER A 167 -18.82 11.17 -19.96
C SER A 167 -17.94 10.18 -19.18
N TYR A 168 -18.33 8.91 -19.09
CA TYR A 168 -17.56 7.87 -18.40
C TYR A 168 -17.22 6.73 -19.35
N PRO A 169 -15.95 6.32 -19.36
CA PRO A 169 -15.40 5.48 -20.42
C PRO A 169 -15.58 3.99 -20.15
N CYS A 170 -16.75 3.55 -19.70
CA CYS A 170 -17.07 2.14 -19.58
C CYS A 170 -17.96 1.62 -20.69
N LEU A 171 -17.94 2.30 -21.83
CA LEU A 171 -18.52 1.78 -23.06
C LEU A 171 -17.46 0.91 -23.75
N GLY A 172 -17.66 -0.40 -23.75
CA GLY A 172 -16.80 -1.32 -24.49
C GLY A 172 -16.92 -1.13 -26.01
N SER A 173 -15.92 -1.61 -26.73
CA SER A 173 -15.91 -1.61 -28.20
C SER A 173 -17.08 -2.40 -28.81
N ASP A 174 -17.75 -3.25 -28.04
CA ASP A 174 -18.96 -3.98 -28.39
C ASP A 174 -20.25 -3.18 -28.19
N GLY A 175 -20.15 -1.91 -27.82
CA GLY A 175 -21.28 -1.03 -27.53
C GLY A 175 -22.01 -1.32 -26.21
N LYS A 176 -21.47 -2.18 -25.35
CA LYS A 176 -22.01 -2.46 -24.02
C LYS A 176 -21.34 -1.62 -22.94
N TYR A 177 -22.10 -1.26 -21.93
CA TYR A 177 -21.59 -0.60 -20.74
C TYR A 177 -21.10 -1.64 -19.73
N TYR A 178 -19.90 -1.42 -19.19
CA TYR A 178 -19.31 -2.23 -18.13
C TYR A 178 -19.41 -1.50 -16.78
N PRO A 179 -19.32 -2.21 -15.66
CA PRO A 179 -19.37 -1.59 -14.35
C PRO A 179 -18.28 -0.54 -14.19
N THR A 180 -18.65 0.64 -13.79
CA THR A 180 -17.71 1.68 -13.34
C THR A 180 -17.35 1.43 -11.88
N GLY A 181 -16.11 1.77 -11.51
CA GLY A 181 -15.75 1.92 -10.10
C GLY A 181 -16.09 3.29 -9.56
N ASP A 182 -15.77 3.52 -8.30
CA ASP A 182 -15.87 4.83 -7.68
C ASP A 182 -14.77 5.09 -6.66
N LEU A 183 -14.57 6.38 -6.37
CA LEU A 183 -13.82 6.85 -5.22
C LEU A 183 -14.80 7.45 -4.21
N THR A 184 -14.87 6.83 -3.04
CA THR A 184 -15.46 7.48 -1.87
C THR A 184 -14.41 8.37 -1.22
N ALA A 185 -14.70 9.67 -1.11
CA ALA A 185 -13.79 10.67 -0.55
C ALA A 185 -14.26 11.13 0.83
N PHE A 186 -13.33 11.26 1.76
CA PHE A 186 -13.59 11.71 3.12
C PHE A 186 -12.67 12.87 3.51
N ASN A 187 -13.23 13.84 4.27
CA ASN A 187 -12.42 14.72 5.10
C ASN A 187 -11.97 13.95 6.35
N VAL A 188 -10.73 14.15 6.75
CA VAL A 188 -10.15 13.61 7.97
C VAL A 188 -10.04 14.71 9.02
N ASP A 189 -10.68 14.54 10.16
CA ASP A 189 -10.47 15.43 11.32
C ASP A 189 -9.07 15.18 11.89
N PRO A 190 -8.15 16.15 11.89
CA PRO A 190 -6.78 15.94 12.30
C PRO A 190 -6.62 15.62 13.79
N ASN A 191 -7.60 15.96 14.63
CA ASN A 191 -7.54 15.77 16.08
C ASN A 191 -8.14 14.44 16.52
N THR A 192 -9.16 13.95 15.81
CA THR A 192 -9.93 12.76 16.19
C THR A 192 -9.80 11.60 15.22
N GLY A 193 -9.21 11.84 14.03
CA GLY A 193 -9.16 10.87 12.93
C GLY A 193 -10.52 10.57 12.31
N ARG A 194 -11.61 11.19 12.77
CA ARG A 194 -12.96 10.91 12.29
C ARG A 194 -13.13 11.34 10.84
N LEU A 195 -13.88 10.54 10.11
CA LEU A 195 -14.15 10.76 8.69
C LEU A 195 -15.52 11.41 8.49
N SER A 196 -15.59 12.31 7.52
CA SER A 196 -16.87 12.83 7.00
C SER A 196 -16.85 12.81 5.48
N ILE A 197 -17.93 12.31 4.89
CA ILE A 197 -18.07 12.15 3.44
C ILE A 197 -17.98 13.50 2.72
N ILE A 198 -17.30 13.51 1.58
CA ILE A 198 -17.26 14.63 0.63
C ILE A 198 -18.25 14.32 -0.49
N THR A 199 -19.29 15.13 -0.62
CA THR A 199 -20.28 14.98 -1.68
C THR A 199 -19.75 15.53 -3.00
N ASN A 200 -20.03 14.82 -4.10
CA ASN A 200 -19.69 15.26 -5.45
C ASN A 200 -20.59 16.44 -5.85
N GLN A 201 -20.00 17.61 -6.07
CA GLN A 201 -20.76 18.82 -6.41
C GLN A 201 -21.11 18.94 -7.89
N GLN A 202 -20.51 18.13 -8.73
CA GLN A 202 -20.67 18.21 -10.20
C GLN A 202 -21.68 17.22 -10.73
N GLN A 203 -21.95 16.15 -9.98
CA GLN A 203 -22.78 15.06 -10.44
C GLN A 203 -23.92 14.77 -9.48
N GLN A 204 -25.07 14.47 -10.06
CA GLN A 204 -26.29 14.17 -9.36
C GLN A 204 -26.85 12.84 -9.86
N ASN A 205 -27.56 12.14 -8.99
CA ASN A 205 -28.34 10.98 -9.38
C ASN A 205 -29.59 11.40 -10.19
N SER A 206 -30.36 10.45 -10.68
CA SER A 206 -31.59 10.68 -11.44
C SER A 206 -32.68 11.53 -10.70
N ASN A 207 -32.57 11.61 -9.36
CA ASN A 207 -33.50 12.40 -8.52
C ASN A 207 -32.99 13.81 -8.22
N GLY A 208 -31.86 14.23 -8.83
CA GLY A 208 -31.26 15.55 -8.59
C GLY A 208 -30.48 15.65 -7.26
N THR A 209 -30.24 14.53 -6.56
CA THR A 209 -29.42 14.51 -5.34
C THR A 209 -27.97 14.36 -5.72
N GLN A 210 -27.10 15.13 -5.09
CA GLN A 210 -25.66 15.06 -5.28
C GLN A 210 -25.12 13.67 -4.91
N LEU A 211 -24.20 13.14 -5.72
CA LEU A 211 -23.54 11.86 -5.42
C LEU A 211 -22.67 11.98 -4.17
N THR A 212 -22.60 10.92 -3.41
CA THR A 212 -21.71 10.80 -2.24
C THR A 212 -20.37 10.11 -2.59
N TYR A 213 -20.10 9.99 -3.88
CA TYR A 213 -18.91 9.35 -4.45
C TYR A 213 -18.52 10.01 -5.78
N PHE A 214 -17.33 9.71 -6.24
CA PHE A 214 -16.79 10.19 -7.52
C PHE A 214 -16.63 8.97 -8.44
N PRO A 215 -17.46 8.82 -9.48
CA PRO A 215 -17.32 7.72 -10.43
C PRO A 215 -15.96 7.78 -11.12
N VAL A 216 -15.35 6.60 -11.28
CA VAL A 216 -14.11 6.38 -12.02
C VAL A 216 -14.32 5.42 -13.17
N GLY A 217 -13.30 5.11 -13.95
CA GLY A 217 -13.45 4.27 -15.13
C GLY A 217 -13.73 2.79 -14.84
N CYS A 218 -13.49 1.96 -15.86
CA CYS A 218 -13.87 0.55 -15.86
C CYS A 218 -12.86 -0.32 -15.13
N ALA A 219 -13.36 -1.19 -14.24
CA ALA A 219 -12.54 -2.16 -13.53
C ALA A 219 -11.27 -1.52 -12.94
N PRO A 220 -11.41 -0.51 -12.06
CA PRO A 220 -10.24 0.10 -11.44
C PRO A 220 -9.53 -0.93 -10.57
N ILE A 221 -8.20 -0.87 -10.57
CA ILE A 221 -7.34 -1.83 -9.86
C ILE A 221 -6.50 -1.16 -8.77
N ASP A 222 -6.12 0.09 -8.96
CA ASP A 222 -5.29 0.85 -8.02
C ASP A 222 -5.43 2.35 -8.29
N PHE A 223 -4.92 3.18 -7.38
CA PHE A 223 -4.78 4.61 -7.59
C PHE A 223 -3.60 5.18 -6.81
N THR A 224 -3.12 6.34 -7.23
CA THR A 224 -2.11 7.11 -6.50
C THR A 224 -2.45 8.59 -6.49
N VAL A 225 -1.87 9.33 -5.54
CA VAL A 225 -2.08 10.78 -5.40
C VAL A 225 -0.75 11.50 -5.59
N ALA A 226 -0.69 12.38 -6.58
CA ALA A 226 0.50 13.13 -6.90
C ALA A 226 0.17 14.49 -7.52
N SER A 227 1.01 15.50 -7.25
CA SER A 227 0.98 16.79 -7.97
C SER A 227 -0.39 17.50 -7.98
N GLY A 228 -1.25 17.25 -7.00
CA GLY A 228 -2.60 17.79 -6.96
C GLY A 228 -3.62 17.01 -7.78
N PHE A 229 -3.30 15.77 -8.15
CA PHE A 229 -4.18 14.87 -8.87
C PHE A 229 -4.30 13.53 -8.17
N VAL A 230 -5.44 12.88 -8.36
CA VAL A 230 -5.65 11.46 -8.13
C VAL A 230 -5.60 10.78 -9.49
N PHE A 231 -4.72 9.79 -9.63
CA PHE A 231 -4.59 8.97 -10.84
C PHE A 231 -5.15 7.60 -10.55
N THR A 232 -6.23 7.22 -11.23
CA THR A 232 -6.79 5.87 -11.14
C THR A 232 -6.25 5.01 -12.26
N ALA A 233 -5.88 3.78 -11.94
CA ALA A 233 -5.41 2.78 -12.88
C ALA A 233 -6.52 1.76 -13.13
N GLU A 234 -6.82 1.47 -14.40
CA GLU A 234 -7.99 0.73 -14.82
C GLU A 234 -7.62 -0.40 -15.78
N ALA A 235 -8.05 -1.59 -15.44
CA ALA A 235 -7.75 -2.80 -16.22
C ALA A 235 -8.59 -2.91 -17.51
N GLY A 236 -9.60 -2.06 -17.67
CA GLY A 236 -10.56 -2.21 -18.78
C GLY A 236 -11.48 -3.43 -18.62
N SER A 237 -12.22 -3.78 -19.68
CA SER A 237 -13.07 -4.95 -19.67
C SER A 237 -12.33 -6.15 -20.24
N THR A 238 -12.31 -7.27 -19.53
CA THR A 238 -11.67 -8.51 -19.96
C THR A 238 -12.31 -9.16 -21.20
N SER A 239 -13.51 -8.71 -21.59
CA SER A 239 -14.27 -9.32 -22.68
C SER A 239 -13.87 -8.86 -24.08
N ASN A 240 -13.18 -7.72 -24.22
CA ASN A 240 -13.02 -7.05 -25.53
C ASN A 240 -11.64 -6.47 -25.83
N ASN A 241 -10.55 -6.93 -25.23
CA ASN A 241 -9.22 -6.30 -25.37
C ASN A 241 -9.26 -4.80 -25.03
N ASP A 242 -10.07 -4.41 -24.04
CA ASP A 242 -10.17 -3.03 -23.65
C ASP A 242 -8.83 -2.54 -23.13
N VAL A 243 -8.42 -1.45 -23.68
CA VAL A 243 -7.13 -0.84 -23.45
C VAL A 243 -7.04 -0.40 -22.00
N GLN A 244 -6.01 -0.82 -21.31
CA GLN A 244 -5.75 -0.38 -19.96
C GLN A 244 -5.40 1.10 -19.92
N THR A 245 -5.94 1.80 -18.94
CA THR A 245 -5.95 3.26 -18.91
C THR A 245 -5.62 3.83 -17.55
N VAL A 246 -5.17 5.07 -17.54
CA VAL A 246 -5.05 5.89 -16.32
C VAL A 246 -5.85 7.17 -16.51
N PHE A 247 -6.69 7.51 -15.51
CA PHE A 247 -7.44 8.74 -15.50
C PHE A 247 -6.91 9.73 -14.46
N PRO A 248 -6.62 10.97 -14.85
CA PRO A 248 -6.26 12.03 -13.92
C PRO A 248 -7.51 12.79 -13.45
N TYR A 249 -7.70 12.87 -12.15
CA TYR A 249 -8.70 13.71 -11.49
C TYR A 249 -8.00 14.84 -10.75
N ALA A 250 -8.28 16.10 -11.06
CA ALA A 250 -7.79 17.22 -10.27
C ALA A 250 -8.38 17.17 -8.87
N LEU A 251 -7.53 17.26 -7.87
CA LEU A 251 -7.90 17.32 -6.46
C LEU A 251 -7.95 18.77 -5.99
N ASN A 252 -9.11 19.23 -5.57
CA ASN A 252 -9.24 20.52 -4.91
C ASN A 252 -8.67 20.43 -3.49
N ALA A 253 -7.52 21.04 -3.25
CA ALA A 253 -6.81 21.00 -1.97
C ALA A 253 -7.59 21.60 -0.78
N SER A 254 -8.64 22.38 -1.04
CA SER A 254 -9.47 22.98 0.01
C SER A 254 -10.67 22.11 0.38
N SER A 255 -11.34 21.51 -0.60
CA SER A 255 -12.60 20.80 -0.43
C SER A 255 -12.50 19.28 -0.59
N GLY A 256 -11.41 18.74 -1.14
CA GLY A 256 -11.28 17.32 -1.47
C GLY A 256 -12.11 16.87 -2.69
N GLN A 257 -12.75 17.80 -3.39
CA GLN A 257 -13.49 17.52 -4.61
C GLN A 257 -12.57 17.02 -5.70
N LEU A 258 -13.03 16.03 -6.45
CA LEU A 258 -12.35 15.49 -7.62
C LEU A 258 -13.05 15.96 -8.88
N THR A 259 -12.26 16.38 -9.87
CA THR A 259 -12.75 16.81 -11.19
C THR A 259 -11.95 16.09 -12.27
N LEU A 260 -12.64 15.39 -13.16
CA LEU A 260 -11.98 14.79 -14.32
C LEU A 260 -11.37 15.90 -15.19
N THR A 261 -10.06 15.84 -15.43
CA THR A 261 -9.35 16.93 -16.14
C THR A 261 -9.24 16.70 -17.63
N GLN A 262 -9.42 15.48 -18.09
CA GLN A 262 -9.34 15.12 -19.51
C GLN A 262 -10.51 14.21 -19.87
N ASN A 263 -11.13 14.48 -21.01
CA ASN A 263 -12.24 13.68 -21.52
C ASN A 263 -11.81 12.34 -22.14
N ALA A 264 -10.51 12.09 -22.23
CA ALA A 264 -9.96 10.84 -22.75
C ALA A 264 -8.99 10.23 -21.76
N PRO A 265 -9.05 8.91 -21.55
CA PRO A 265 -8.09 8.19 -20.73
C PRO A 265 -6.71 8.21 -21.37
N LEU A 266 -5.70 8.14 -20.54
CA LEU A 266 -4.35 7.86 -21.00
C LEU A 266 -4.20 6.36 -21.23
N VAL A 267 -4.08 6.00 -22.51
CA VAL A 267 -3.85 4.61 -22.92
C VAL A 267 -2.42 4.22 -22.55
N MET A 268 -2.26 3.19 -21.74
CA MET A 268 -0.96 2.81 -21.19
C MET A 268 -0.18 1.85 -22.08
N GLY A 269 -0.85 1.12 -22.99
CA GLY A 269 -0.21 0.08 -23.80
C GLY A 269 0.20 -1.15 -23.01
N THR A 270 -0.24 -1.27 -21.76
CA THR A 270 0.01 -2.39 -20.86
C THR A 270 -0.82 -3.60 -21.21
N GLN A 271 -0.37 -4.80 -20.78
CA GLN A 271 -1.07 -6.07 -21.00
C GLN A 271 -1.83 -6.54 -19.75
N GLY A 272 -1.36 -6.15 -18.57
CA GLY A 272 -1.94 -6.54 -17.29
C GLY A 272 -1.46 -5.61 -16.17
N MET A 273 -1.93 -4.36 -16.18
CA MET A 273 -1.60 -3.38 -15.16
C MET A 273 -2.04 -3.88 -13.79
N SER A 274 -1.14 -3.85 -12.79
CA SER A 274 -1.41 -4.38 -11.45
C SER A 274 -1.26 -3.36 -10.34
N ALA A 275 -0.47 -2.30 -10.53
CA ALA A 275 -0.28 -1.27 -9.53
C ALA A 275 0.20 0.04 -10.14
N ILE A 276 -0.05 1.14 -9.41
CA ILE A 276 0.47 2.47 -9.72
C ILE A 276 1.01 3.12 -8.45
N SER A 277 2.16 3.77 -8.52
CA SER A 277 2.75 4.47 -7.38
C SER A 277 3.45 5.75 -7.80
N THR A 278 3.65 6.62 -6.83
CA THR A 278 4.31 7.91 -7.02
C THR A 278 5.65 7.93 -6.31
N ALA A 279 6.68 8.40 -6.99
CA ALA A 279 7.94 8.78 -6.38
C ALA A 279 7.91 10.26 -6.02
N GLN A 280 8.00 10.55 -4.74
CA GLN A 280 8.20 11.89 -4.20
C GLN A 280 9.05 11.78 -2.94
N GLY A 281 10.14 12.53 -2.90
CA GLY A 281 11.07 12.49 -1.75
C GLY A 281 12.18 13.52 -1.88
N SER A 282 12.99 13.61 -0.85
CA SER A 282 14.06 14.60 -0.75
C SER A 282 15.16 14.44 -1.81
N ASN A 283 15.29 13.26 -2.39
CA ASN A 283 16.26 12.98 -3.45
C ASN A 283 15.86 13.61 -4.78
N LEU A 284 14.57 13.84 -5.01
CA LEU A 284 14.04 14.43 -6.22
C LEU A 284 13.92 15.95 -6.02
N SER A 285 14.60 16.76 -6.81
CA SER A 285 14.62 18.23 -6.74
C SER A 285 13.25 18.85 -7.11
N GLY A 286 12.17 18.45 -6.45
CA GLY A 286 10.79 18.88 -6.72
C GLY A 286 10.10 18.13 -7.85
N SER A 287 10.80 17.29 -8.59
CA SER A 287 10.21 16.42 -9.61
C SER A 287 9.40 15.30 -8.97
N LYS A 288 8.33 14.88 -9.64
CA LYS A 288 7.48 13.77 -9.22
C LYS A 288 7.31 12.82 -10.37
N TYR A 289 7.62 11.55 -10.12
CA TYR A 289 7.47 10.50 -11.11
C TYR A 289 6.35 9.56 -10.72
N ILE A 290 5.71 8.98 -11.71
CA ILE A 290 4.67 7.97 -11.54
C ILE A 290 5.17 6.71 -12.22
N TYR A 291 5.11 5.60 -11.50
CA TYR A 291 5.47 4.28 -11.99
C TYR A 291 4.24 3.40 -12.06
N VAL A 292 4.01 2.83 -13.23
CA VAL A 292 2.93 1.88 -13.47
C VAL A 292 3.56 0.49 -13.65
N LEU A 293 3.03 -0.49 -12.93
CA LEU A 293 3.47 -1.88 -13.00
C LEU A 293 2.55 -2.65 -13.95
N ASP A 294 3.11 -3.19 -15.02
CA ASP A 294 2.44 -4.15 -15.92
C ASP A 294 2.89 -5.58 -15.56
N ALA A 295 2.02 -6.31 -14.88
CA ALA A 295 2.35 -7.67 -14.41
C ALA A 295 2.33 -8.70 -15.52
N ALA A 296 1.61 -8.49 -16.61
CA ALA A 296 1.48 -9.46 -17.69
C ALA A 296 2.56 -9.33 -18.76
N ALA A 297 3.28 -8.20 -18.80
CA ALA A 297 4.39 -8.01 -19.72
C ALA A 297 5.48 -9.07 -19.56
N ASN A 298 6.29 -9.26 -20.59
CA ASN A 298 7.45 -10.15 -20.58
C ASN A 298 7.12 -11.58 -20.11
N SER A 299 6.00 -12.13 -20.59
CA SER A 299 5.49 -13.47 -20.24
C SER A 299 5.19 -13.64 -18.73
N GLY A 300 4.78 -12.56 -18.05
CA GLY A 300 4.39 -12.56 -16.64
C GLY A 300 5.51 -12.27 -15.65
N SER A 301 6.73 -11.95 -16.11
CA SER A 301 7.75 -11.36 -15.23
C SER A 301 7.50 -9.88 -14.96
N GLY A 302 6.81 -9.21 -15.86
CA GLY A 302 6.36 -7.82 -15.73
C GLY A 302 7.35 -6.79 -16.23
N GLU A 303 6.90 -5.54 -16.22
CA GLU A 303 7.71 -4.36 -16.50
C GLU A 303 7.18 -3.14 -15.74
N ILE A 304 7.98 -2.10 -15.64
CA ILE A 304 7.63 -0.84 -15.01
C ILE A 304 7.66 0.26 -16.07
N LEU A 305 6.56 0.99 -16.18
CA LEU A 305 6.43 2.14 -17.08
C LEU A 305 6.58 3.43 -16.27
N PRO A 306 7.66 4.20 -16.48
CA PRO A 306 7.91 5.45 -15.78
C PRO A 306 7.33 6.65 -16.54
N PHE A 307 6.68 7.56 -15.78
CA PHE A 307 6.05 8.77 -16.30
C PHE A 307 6.40 10.01 -15.46
N THR A 308 6.28 11.18 -16.10
CA THR A 308 6.14 12.46 -15.39
C THR A 308 4.70 12.92 -15.46
N ALA A 309 4.22 13.59 -14.39
CA ALA A 309 2.90 14.23 -14.37
C ALA A 309 3.02 15.71 -14.77
N GLY A 310 2.31 16.11 -15.82
CA GLY A 310 2.16 17.50 -16.23
C GLY A 310 1.22 18.28 -15.31
N THR A 311 1.19 19.60 -15.47
CA THR A 311 0.38 20.53 -14.66
C THR A 311 -1.13 20.35 -14.82
N ASN A 312 -1.56 19.71 -15.90
CA ASN A 312 -2.97 19.38 -16.19
C ASN A 312 -3.31 17.90 -15.90
N GLY A 313 -2.41 17.16 -15.23
CA GLY A 313 -2.57 15.74 -14.98
C GLY A 313 -2.21 14.82 -16.16
N SER A 314 -1.73 15.36 -17.29
CA SER A 314 -1.23 14.51 -18.38
C SER A 314 -0.01 13.71 -17.91
N LEU A 315 0.07 12.44 -18.31
CA LEU A 315 1.25 11.62 -18.10
C LEU A 315 2.09 11.58 -19.38
N GLN A 316 3.39 11.83 -19.22
CA GLN A 316 4.36 11.72 -20.31
C GLN A 316 5.35 10.61 -19.97
N ALA A 317 5.43 9.59 -20.84
CA ALA A 317 6.40 8.52 -20.68
C ALA A 317 7.83 9.09 -20.70
N LEU A 318 8.68 8.55 -19.84
CA LEU A 318 10.09 8.91 -19.84
C LEU A 318 10.79 8.37 -21.09
N THR A 319 11.85 9.05 -21.52
CA THR A 319 12.56 8.76 -22.78
C THR A 319 13.13 7.34 -22.87
N ASN A 320 13.43 6.71 -21.73
CA ASN A 320 13.97 5.36 -21.70
C ASN A 320 12.87 4.27 -21.82
N GLY A 321 11.59 4.66 -21.83
CA GLY A 321 10.47 3.74 -21.98
C GLY A 321 10.28 2.79 -20.80
N ALA A 322 9.59 1.70 -21.05
CA ALA A 322 9.37 0.64 -20.07
C ALA A 322 10.67 -0.06 -19.67
N VAL A 323 10.77 -0.43 -18.39
CA VAL A 323 11.92 -1.15 -17.83
C VAL A 323 11.47 -2.54 -17.44
N ALA A 324 12.04 -3.56 -18.07
CA ALA A 324 11.71 -4.95 -17.77
C ALA A 324 12.03 -5.29 -16.32
N ASN A 325 11.20 -6.10 -15.70
CA ASN A 325 11.50 -6.74 -14.43
C ASN A 325 12.54 -7.85 -14.62
N ASP A 326 13.11 -8.40 -13.54
CA ASP A 326 14.00 -9.55 -13.63
C ASP A 326 13.29 -10.73 -14.31
N ALA A 327 13.98 -11.39 -15.24
CA ALA A 327 13.40 -12.47 -16.04
C ALA A 327 13.02 -13.72 -15.22
N THR A 328 13.53 -13.86 -14.01
CA THR A 328 13.17 -14.94 -13.08
C THR A 328 12.00 -14.58 -12.16
N ALA A 329 11.60 -13.32 -12.16
CA ALA A 329 10.42 -12.85 -11.41
C ALA A 329 9.13 -13.37 -12.05
N ALA A 330 8.11 -13.56 -11.24
CA ALA A 330 6.78 -13.95 -11.71
C ALA A 330 5.69 -13.32 -10.85
N ASN A 331 4.62 -12.90 -11.51
CA ASN A 331 3.45 -12.34 -10.87
C ASN A 331 3.78 -11.15 -9.95
N PRO A 332 4.26 -10.02 -10.50
CA PRO A 332 4.48 -8.80 -9.74
C PRO A 332 3.14 -8.20 -9.30
N VAL A 333 2.99 -7.93 -7.99
CA VAL A 333 1.69 -7.60 -7.38
C VAL A 333 1.66 -6.24 -6.69
N SER A 334 2.80 -5.70 -6.30
CA SER A 334 2.87 -4.42 -5.59
C SER A 334 4.23 -3.80 -5.74
N LEU A 335 4.28 -2.47 -5.62
CA LEU A 335 5.51 -1.72 -5.65
C LEU A 335 5.52 -0.66 -4.54
N VAL A 336 6.72 -0.33 -4.07
CA VAL A 336 6.98 0.77 -3.15
C VAL A 336 8.16 1.60 -3.63
N VAL A 337 8.04 2.90 -3.48
CA VAL A 337 9.17 3.83 -3.59
C VAL A 337 9.60 4.19 -2.17
N ASP A 338 10.89 4.13 -1.87
CA ASP A 338 11.40 4.53 -0.57
C ASP A 338 11.07 6.00 -0.28
N SER A 339 11.01 6.37 0.99
CA SER A 339 10.58 7.70 1.44
C SER A 339 11.48 8.84 0.96
N LYS A 340 12.70 8.53 0.52
CA LYS A 340 13.64 9.49 -0.09
C LYS A 340 13.50 9.56 -1.61
N ALA A 341 12.71 8.67 -2.21
CA ALA A 341 12.61 8.47 -3.65
C ALA A 341 13.96 8.18 -4.33
N LYS A 342 14.75 7.32 -3.69
CA LYS A 342 16.05 6.86 -4.18
C LYS A 342 15.97 5.47 -4.80
N TYR A 343 15.06 4.65 -4.27
CA TYR A 343 14.86 3.27 -4.67
C TYR A 343 13.39 2.97 -4.95
N LEU A 344 13.18 2.09 -5.90
CA LEU A 344 11.89 1.46 -6.16
C LEU A 344 12.05 -0.04 -5.98
N PHE A 345 11.12 -0.67 -5.27
CA PHE A 345 11.07 -2.12 -5.09
C PHE A 345 9.73 -2.68 -5.55
N VAL A 346 9.76 -3.84 -6.19
CA VAL A 346 8.58 -4.59 -6.60
C VAL A 346 8.59 -5.94 -5.90
N VAL A 347 7.44 -6.36 -5.37
CA VAL A 347 7.25 -7.72 -4.88
C VAL A 347 6.59 -8.57 -5.95
N ASN A 348 7.18 -9.73 -6.16
CA ASN A 348 6.76 -10.73 -7.11
C ASN A 348 6.28 -11.96 -6.31
N ALA A 349 4.98 -12.25 -6.40
CA ALA A 349 4.36 -13.29 -5.58
C ALA A 349 4.79 -14.72 -5.96
N GLY A 350 5.45 -14.85 -7.09
CA GLY A 350 5.88 -16.13 -7.65
C GLY A 350 4.84 -16.75 -8.61
N PRO A 351 5.20 -17.83 -9.28
CA PRO A 351 4.32 -18.48 -10.25
C PRO A 351 3.03 -18.98 -9.61
N THR A 352 1.89 -18.76 -10.28
CA THR A 352 0.55 -19.11 -9.78
C THR A 352 0.14 -20.54 -10.10
N SER A 353 0.85 -21.24 -11.01
CA SER A 353 0.50 -22.59 -11.46
C SER A 353 1.62 -23.60 -11.19
N GLY A 354 1.26 -24.77 -10.71
CA GLY A 354 2.13 -25.95 -10.65
C GLY A 354 3.08 -26.04 -9.45
N ILE A 355 3.16 -25.02 -8.60
CA ILE A 355 4.05 -25.00 -7.43
C ILE A 355 3.23 -24.70 -6.17
N VAL A 356 3.28 -25.60 -5.22
CA VAL A 356 2.74 -25.35 -3.87
C VAL A 356 3.73 -24.46 -3.12
N ASN A 357 3.27 -23.30 -2.62
CA ASN A 357 4.09 -22.31 -1.94
C ASN A 357 5.28 -21.79 -2.80
N PRO A 358 5.01 -21.08 -3.89
CA PRO A 358 6.05 -20.50 -4.73
C PRO A 358 6.91 -19.53 -3.91
N ILE A 359 8.21 -19.55 -4.12
CA ILE A 359 9.12 -18.59 -3.50
C ILE A 359 8.87 -17.23 -4.15
N SER A 360 8.52 -16.25 -3.35
CA SER A 360 8.38 -14.87 -3.79
C SER A 360 9.73 -14.13 -3.77
N GLN A 361 9.81 -13.09 -4.57
CA GLN A 361 11.03 -12.31 -4.77
C GLN A 361 10.75 -10.81 -4.64
N ILE A 362 11.79 -10.06 -4.28
CA ILE A 362 11.81 -8.60 -4.33
C ILE A 362 12.82 -8.21 -5.41
N THR A 363 12.39 -7.46 -6.40
CA THR A 363 13.25 -6.82 -7.39
C THR A 363 13.38 -5.34 -7.08
N GLY A 364 14.48 -4.69 -7.47
CA GLY A 364 14.75 -3.33 -7.05
C GLY A 364 15.52 -2.50 -8.07
N TRP A 365 15.24 -1.19 -8.07
CA TRP A 365 15.88 -0.21 -8.95
C TRP A 365 16.31 1.02 -8.18
N THR A 366 17.40 1.62 -8.62
CA THR A 366 17.75 3.00 -8.29
C THR A 366 16.93 3.94 -9.16
N ILE A 367 16.51 5.07 -8.61
CA ILE A 367 15.80 6.14 -9.31
C ILE A 367 16.80 7.27 -9.58
N ASP A 368 17.01 7.61 -10.83
CA ASP A 368 17.79 8.80 -11.19
C ASP A 368 17.03 10.07 -10.74
N PRO A 369 17.61 10.90 -9.87
CA PRO A 369 16.91 12.06 -9.31
C PRO A 369 16.60 13.16 -10.34
N THR A 370 17.28 13.15 -11.48
CA THR A 370 17.18 14.18 -12.49
C THR A 370 16.07 13.90 -13.51
N ASN A 371 15.91 12.62 -13.85
CA ASN A 371 15.04 12.23 -14.97
C ASN A 371 14.10 11.06 -14.64
N GLY A 372 14.18 10.48 -13.42
CA GLY A 372 13.30 9.41 -12.96
C GLY A 372 13.54 8.04 -13.58
N THR A 373 14.59 7.88 -14.37
CA THR A 373 14.89 6.59 -15.00
C THR A 373 15.33 5.56 -13.97
N LEU A 374 15.03 4.31 -14.26
CA LEU A 374 15.26 3.18 -13.37
C LEU A 374 16.48 2.37 -13.82
N GLN A 375 17.29 1.94 -12.86
CA GLN A 375 18.43 1.06 -13.08
C GLN A 375 18.44 -0.06 -12.03
N HIS A 376 18.56 -1.30 -12.43
CA HIS A 376 18.57 -2.48 -11.55
C HIS A 376 19.59 -2.37 -10.42
N ILE A 377 19.19 -2.75 -9.22
CA ILE A 377 20.10 -2.86 -8.06
C ILE A 377 20.90 -4.14 -8.17
N ALA A 378 22.20 -4.04 -7.95
CA ALA A 378 23.09 -5.20 -8.01
C ALA A 378 22.73 -6.26 -6.93
N GLY A 379 22.65 -7.51 -7.35
CA GLY A 379 22.39 -8.64 -6.46
C GLY A 379 20.90 -8.97 -6.26
N GLU A 380 19.98 -8.28 -6.93
CA GLU A 380 18.59 -8.73 -7.02
C GLU A 380 18.46 -9.96 -7.96
N PRO A 381 17.34 -10.71 -7.90
CA PRO A 381 16.23 -10.57 -6.96
C PRO A 381 16.55 -11.07 -5.56
N PHE A 382 15.94 -10.42 -4.57
CA PHE A 382 16.07 -10.83 -3.16
C PHE A 382 14.91 -11.76 -2.78
N GLY A 383 15.21 -12.93 -2.22
CA GLY A 383 14.17 -13.90 -1.83
C GLY A 383 13.26 -13.35 -0.72
N SER A 384 12.01 -13.78 -0.68
CA SER A 384 11.05 -13.47 0.38
C SER A 384 10.27 -14.73 0.78
N GLY A 385 9.21 -14.61 1.59
CA GLY A 385 8.30 -15.70 1.91
C GLY A 385 7.46 -16.17 0.71
N SER A 386 6.40 -16.94 0.94
CA SER A 386 5.52 -17.44 -0.11
C SER A 386 4.23 -16.62 -0.24
N GLY A 387 3.88 -16.23 -1.46
CA GLY A 387 2.69 -15.44 -1.73
C GLY A 387 2.79 -14.01 -1.18
N VAL A 388 3.91 -13.32 -1.42
CA VAL A 388 4.11 -11.95 -0.98
C VAL A 388 3.12 -11.00 -1.66
N ASN A 389 2.50 -10.12 -0.87
CA ASN A 389 1.47 -9.20 -1.35
C ASN A 389 1.66 -7.74 -0.92
N CYS A 390 2.49 -7.48 0.09
CA CYS A 390 2.79 -6.13 0.56
C CYS A 390 4.27 -5.96 0.82
N ILE A 391 4.76 -4.75 0.54
CA ILE A 391 6.12 -4.30 0.86
C ILE A 391 6.05 -2.89 1.44
N PHE A 392 6.85 -2.61 2.46
CA PHE A 392 6.98 -1.28 3.04
C PHE A 392 8.39 -1.04 3.56
N GLU A 393 8.77 0.22 3.59
CA GLU A 393 9.97 0.72 4.25
C GLU A 393 9.61 1.16 5.68
N ASP A 394 10.49 0.92 6.63
CA ASP A 394 10.35 1.41 8.00
C ASP A 394 10.55 2.93 8.10
N SER A 395 10.13 3.52 9.23
CA SER A 395 10.23 4.97 9.45
C SER A 395 11.67 5.48 9.67
N SER A 396 12.64 4.59 9.87
CA SER A 396 14.07 4.94 10.02
C SER A 396 14.84 4.89 8.70
N ASN A 397 14.22 4.41 7.61
CA ASN A 397 14.84 4.14 6.30
C ASN A 397 16.01 3.14 6.36
N GLN A 398 15.94 2.19 7.27
CA GLN A 398 16.97 1.16 7.45
C GLN A 398 16.50 -0.23 7.03
N TYR A 399 15.18 -0.44 7.04
CA TYR A 399 14.62 -1.77 6.86
C TYR A 399 13.49 -1.77 5.83
N ILE A 400 13.42 -2.87 5.09
CA ILE A 400 12.32 -3.20 4.18
C ILE A 400 11.66 -4.48 4.70
N TYR A 401 10.34 -4.48 4.76
CA TYR A 401 9.55 -5.63 5.18
C TYR A 401 8.55 -6.03 4.11
N THR A 402 8.28 -7.32 4.04
CA THR A 402 7.23 -7.89 3.19
C THR A 402 6.31 -8.78 4.01
N THR A 403 5.06 -8.89 3.59
CA THR A 403 4.11 -9.86 4.17
C THR A 403 3.83 -10.98 3.17
N SER A 404 3.77 -12.21 3.68
CA SER A 404 3.59 -13.44 2.90
C SER A 404 2.28 -14.10 3.27
N PHE A 405 1.34 -14.13 2.32
CA PHE A 405 -0.02 -14.65 2.51
C PHE A 405 -0.03 -16.14 2.90
N ASN A 406 0.71 -16.96 2.15
CA ASN A 406 0.71 -18.41 2.33
C ASN A 406 1.41 -18.85 3.63
N ASP A 407 2.47 -18.13 4.03
CA ASP A 407 3.25 -18.46 5.21
C ASP A 407 2.71 -17.79 6.47
N SER A 408 1.80 -16.81 6.34
CA SER A 408 1.34 -15.96 7.46
C SER A 408 2.50 -15.30 8.21
N GLN A 409 3.48 -14.76 7.46
CA GLN A 409 4.73 -14.23 8.01
C GLN A 409 5.04 -12.82 7.50
N ILE A 410 5.92 -12.15 8.23
CA ILE A 410 6.59 -10.91 7.82
C ILE A 410 8.07 -11.25 7.65
N THR A 411 8.68 -10.87 6.52
CA THR A 411 10.12 -10.99 6.31
C THR A 411 10.76 -9.61 6.32
N GLY A 412 11.76 -9.41 7.18
CA GLY A 412 12.51 -8.16 7.30
C GLY A 412 13.88 -8.26 6.65
N ARG A 413 14.34 -7.15 6.04
CA ARG A 413 15.66 -7.00 5.42
C ARG A 413 16.27 -5.66 5.77
N ILE A 414 17.59 -5.60 5.85
CA ILE A 414 18.37 -4.37 5.98
C ILE A 414 18.49 -3.74 4.60
N LEU A 415 18.13 -2.47 4.48
CA LEU A 415 18.36 -1.66 3.29
C LEU A 415 19.74 -0.98 3.38
N ASP A 416 20.61 -1.24 2.42
CA ASP A 416 21.83 -0.47 2.28
C ASP A 416 21.50 0.92 1.67
N PRO A 417 21.69 2.02 2.40
CA PRO A 417 21.29 3.35 1.95
C PRO A 417 22.11 3.89 0.77
N ASN A 418 23.22 3.23 0.41
CA ASN A 418 24.09 3.64 -0.69
C ASN A 418 23.84 2.87 -1.98
N SER A 419 23.55 1.58 -1.87
CA SER A 419 23.38 0.70 -3.03
C SER A 419 21.93 0.25 -3.27
N GLY A 420 21.06 0.35 -2.26
CA GLY A 420 19.71 -0.21 -2.32
C GLY A 420 19.64 -1.73 -2.11
N SER A 421 20.78 -2.39 -1.95
CA SER A 421 20.84 -3.84 -1.74
C SER A 421 20.14 -4.25 -0.45
N LEU A 422 19.42 -5.38 -0.49
CA LEU A 422 18.67 -5.91 0.63
C LEU A 422 19.35 -7.15 1.21
N THR A 423 19.74 -7.08 2.49
CA THR A 423 20.34 -8.22 3.21
C THR A 423 19.43 -8.67 4.36
N LEU A 424 19.55 -9.93 4.78
CA LEU A 424 18.74 -10.45 5.90
C LEU A 424 19.09 -9.74 7.21
N LEU A 425 18.09 -9.60 8.10
CA LEU A 425 18.32 -9.09 9.45
C LEU A 425 19.29 -10.02 10.20
N ARG A 426 20.12 -9.44 11.06
CA ARG A 426 21.21 -10.18 11.74
C ARG A 426 20.73 -11.18 12.80
N ARG A 427 19.53 -11.00 13.37
CA ARG A 427 19.01 -11.78 14.49
C ARG A 427 17.70 -12.51 14.18
N GLY A 428 17.50 -12.92 12.94
CA GLY A 428 16.28 -13.53 12.44
C GLY A 428 15.45 -12.54 11.64
N SER A 429 15.08 -12.97 10.43
CA SER A 429 14.44 -12.11 9.44
C SER A 429 12.94 -12.38 9.29
N THR A 430 12.41 -13.39 9.97
CA THR A 430 11.04 -13.87 9.78
C THR A 430 10.27 -13.77 11.08
N PHE A 431 9.08 -13.18 11.03
CA PHE A 431 8.20 -12.97 12.18
C PHE A 431 6.80 -13.47 11.84
N ASN A 432 6.11 -14.07 12.81
CA ASN A 432 4.72 -14.50 12.62
C ASN A 432 3.82 -13.27 12.47
N SER A 433 2.98 -13.28 11.44
CA SER A 433 1.94 -12.30 11.20
C SER A 433 0.57 -12.81 11.68
N VAL A 434 -0.51 -12.10 11.34
CA VAL A 434 -1.88 -12.62 11.38
C VAL A 434 -2.10 -13.64 10.26
N GLY A 435 -3.14 -14.47 10.38
CA GLY A 435 -3.42 -15.47 9.35
C GLY A 435 -3.82 -14.88 8.01
N ASN A 436 -3.19 -15.34 6.93
CA ASN A 436 -3.40 -14.88 5.56
C ASN A 436 -3.31 -13.34 5.44
N PRO A 437 -2.15 -12.73 5.71
CA PRO A 437 -2.00 -11.28 5.65
C PRO A 437 -2.22 -10.78 4.23
N THR A 438 -3.03 -9.75 4.09
CA THR A 438 -3.40 -9.14 2.79
C THR A 438 -2.67 -7.83 2.55
N TRP A 439 -2.33 -7.09 3.62
CA TRP A 439 -1.65 -5.81 3.52
C TRP A 439 -0.89 -5.44 4.78
N CYS A 440 -0.08 -4.39 4.66
CA CYS A 440 0.79 -3.91 5.71
C CYS A 440 0.91 -2.37 5.70
N ALA A 441 1.22 -1.81 6.85
CA ALA A 441 1.52 -0.40 7.02
C ALA A 441 2.50 -0.20 8.17
N VAL A 442 3.20 0.92 8.16
CA VAL A 442 4.13 1.32 9.21
C VAL A 442 3.84 2.73 9.68
N SER A 443 4.09 2.98 10.94
CA SER A 443 4.02 4.30 11.55
C SER A 443 5.27 4.52 12.37
N GLY A 444 5.85 5.72 12.27
CA GLY A 444 6.83 6.16 13.27
C GLY A 444 6.22 6.10 14.67
N ARG A 445 7.07 6.03 15.68
CA ARG A 445 6.62 6.02 17.07
C ARG A 445 5.82 7.29 17.38
N THR A 446 4.61 7.12 17.88
CA THR A 446 3.84 8.24 18.46
C THR A 446 4.49 8.68 19.77
N THR A 447 4.82 9.91 19.89
CA THR A 447 5.29 10.53 21.14
C THR A 447 4.11 10.97 22.00
#